data_57d89dd18105beee081f129a1b9d4492
#
_entry.id   57d89dd18105beee081f129a1b9d4492
#
_cell.length_a   1.000
_cell.length_b   1.000
_cell.length_c   1.000
_cell.angle_alpha   90.00
_cell.angle_beta   90.00
_cell.angle_gamma   90.00
#
_symmetry.space_group_name_H-M   'P 1'
#
loop_
_entity.id
_entity.type
_entity.pdbx_description
1 polymer ?
#
loop_
_entity_poly.entity_id
_entity_poly.type
_entity_poly.pdbx_seq_one_letter_code
_entity_poly.pdbx_strand_id
1 'polypeptide(L)'
;MTGVIALVFLVVGYQTALFIHNAAVLHIVANRDEPDTVYVYDRSDPETSAGSTGNAGTVRKISSHTKRAENVRRTVPPARVESFVFDPNTVSVEDLCRLGFSRKQAESIDNYRRKGGRFRRKKDFARSFVVSDSIYRRLEPYIDIPLVDLNLADSAALDALPGIGGWFASKIIEHRNDLGGFSHKEQLMDIYRFDKEKYDGLSDLVTVSPENVSPYPLWTLPADSLRKHPYIPDSETAKAIVLFRENNGRDRWTVDNLREAGVISAETAEKISGCVLAQPDE
;
A
#
# COMPACT_ATOMS: atom_id res chain seq x y z
N MET A 1 44.80 -3.90 21.34
CA MET A 1 43.84 -3.23 22.28
C MET A 1 42.99 -2.12 21.64
N THR A 2 43.48 -1.40 20.66
CA THR A 2 42.75 -0.30 19.97
C THR A 2 41.49 -0.74 19.25
N GLY A 3 41.44 -1.93 18.64
CA GLY A 3 40.24 -2.44 17.92
C GLY A 3 39.07 -2.78 18.82
N VAL A 4 39.32 -3.29 20.03
CA VAL A 4 38.25 -3.62 21.01
C VAL A 4 37.58 -2.36 21.54
N ILE A 5 38.39 -1.32 21.78
CA ILE A 5 37.90 -0.02 22.27
C ILE A 5 37.02 0.64 21.19
N ALA A 6 37.40 0.59 19.92
CA ALA A 6 36.62 1.13 18.81
C ALA A 6 35.28 0.37 18.66
N LEU A 7 35.26 -0.95 18.80
CA LEU A 7 34.04 -1.76 18.75
C LEU A 7 33.08 -1.42 19.90
N VAL A 8 33.60 -1.22 21.11
CA VAL A 8 32.78 -0.83 22.28
C VAL A 8 32.14 0.54 22.04
N PHE A 9 32.86 1.52 21.52
CA PHE A 9 32.28 2.83 21.20
C PHE A 9 31.21 2.76 20.10
N LEU A 10 31.40 1.90 19.08
CA LEU A 10 30.39 1.65 18.04
C LEU A 10 29.10 1.03 18.62
N VAL A 11 29.24 0.03 19.48
CA VAL A 11 28.10 -0.63 20.11
C VAL A 11 27.36 0.32 21.05
N VAL A 12 28.08 1.08 21.89
CA VAL A 12 27.48 2.06 22.80
C VAL A 12 26.81 3.19 22.00
N GLY A 13 27.45 3.69 20.93
CA GLY A 13 26.85 4.70 20.05
C GLY A 13 25.57 4.21 19.37
N TYR A 14 25.55 2.96 18.91
CA TYR A 14 24.36 2.35 18.34
C TYR A 14 23.25 2.18 19.36
N GLN A 15 23.55 1.72 20.58
CA GLN A 15 22.58 1.55 21.66
C GLN A 15 21.98 2.89 22.12
N THR A 16 22.80 3.94 22.20
CA THR A 16 22.31 5.29 22.53
C THR A 16 21.43 5.87 21.42
N ALA A 17 21.77 5.65 20.16
CA ALA A 17 20.92 6.06 19.02
C ALA A 17 19.57 5.33 19.02
N LEU A 18 19.55 4.02 19.29
CA LEU A 18 18.33 3.24 19.45
C LEU A 18 17.48 3.72 20.64
N PHE A 19 18.11 4.04 21.76
CA PHE A 19 17.41 4.54 22.94
C PHE A 19 16.75 5.89 22.67
N ILE A 20 17.47 6.82 22.05
CA ILE A 20 16.94 8.14 21.66
C ILE A 20 15.79 7.98 20.65
N HIS A 21 15.96 7.10 19.66
CA HIS A 21 14.90 6.81 18.67
C HIS A 21 13.65 6.24 19.35
N ASN A 22 13.79 5.23 20.21
CA ASN A 22 12.67 4.64 20.92
C ASN A 22 12.00 5.62 21.90
N ALA A 23 12.78 6.48 22.59
CA ALA A 23 12.22 7.52 23.45
C ALA A 23 11.42 8.56 22.66
N ALA A 24 11.92 8.96 21.47
CA ALA A 24 11.21 9.87 20.58
C ALA A 24 9.90 9.24 20.05
N VAL A 25 9.94 7.96 19.67
CA VAL A 25 8.75 7.23 19.22
C VAL A 25 7.72 7.11 20.35
N LEU A 26 8.16 6.77 21.58
CA LEU A 26 7.26 6.69 22.72
C LEU A 26 6.61 8.04 23.06
N HIS A 27 7.38 9.14 22.97
CA HIS A 27 6.85 10.49 23.19
C HIS A 27 5.82 10.88 22.14
N ILE A 28 6.08 10.54 20.87
CA ILE A 28 5.16 10.78 19.74
C ILE A 28 3.88 9.95 19.93
N VAL A 29 4.01 8.68 20.34
CA VAL A 29 2.85 7.80 20.57
C VAL A 29 2.03 8.28 21.78
N ALA A 30 2.68 8.71 22.87
CA ALA A 30 2.00 9.22 24.07
C ALA A 30 1.19 10.49 23.80
N ASN A 31 1.67 11.37 22.91
CA ASN A 31 0.99 12.63 22.57
C ASN A 31 0.11 12.52 21.32
N ARG A 32 -0.05 11.32 20.75
CA ARG A 32 -0.79 11.11 19.52
C ARG A 32 -2.27 11.49 19.62
N ASP A 33 -2.88 11.25 20.78
CA ASP A 33 -4.32 11.48 21.02
C ASP A 33 -4.60 12.81 21.73
N GLU A 34 -3.58 13.59 22.06
CA GLU A 34 -3.78 14.94 22.56
C GLU A 34 -4.14 15.88 21.39
N PRO A 35 -5.28 16.56 21.42
CA PRO A 35 -5.62 17.51 20.38
C PRO A 35 -4.62 18.66 20.40
N ASP A 36 -3.99 18.94 19.24
CA ASP A 36 -3.04 20.05 19.02
C ASP A 36 -3.66 21.46 19.23
N THR A 37 -4.94 21.51 19.58
CA THR A 37 -5.69 22.72 19.86
C THR A 37 -6.36 22.62 21.21
N VAL A 38 -5.78 23.26 22.21
CA VAL A 38 -6.48 23.61 23.43
C VAL A 38 -7.52 24.63 23.07
N TYR A 39 -8.78 24.24 23.00
CA TYR A 39 -9.90 25.16 22.96
C TYR A 39 -10.02 25.78 24.35
N VAL A 40 -9.42 26.94 24.56
CA VAL A 40 -9.70 27.78 25.74
C VAL A 40 -11.08 28.35 25.51
N TYR A 41 -12.09 27.72 26.09
CA TYR A 41 -13.37 28.35 26.29
C TYR A 41 -13.19 29.40 27.38
N ASP A 42 -13.03 30.67 26.99
CA ASP A 42 -13.16 31.79 27.89
C ASP A 42 -14.65 31.91 28.23
N ARG A 43 -15.02 31.27 29.33
CA ARG A 43 -16.34 31.36 29.92
C ARG A 43 -16.35 32.61 30.77
N SER A 44 -16.42 33.76 30.14
CA SER A 44 -16.85 34.98 30.80
C SER A 44 -18.39 35.01 30.84
N ASP A 45 -18.95 34.35 31.83
CA ASP A 45 -20.34 34.59 32.22
C ASP A 45 -20.47 35.97 32.74
N PRO A 46 -21.44 36.79 32.28
CA PRO A 46 -21.81 38.06 32.90
C PRO A 46 -22.89 37.78 33.92
N GLU A 47 -22.53 37.58 35.18
CA GLU A 47 -23.53 37.74 36.26
C GLU A 47 -22.97 38.60 37.38
N THR A 48 -23.55 39.75 37.40
CA THR A 48 -24.46 40.33 38.42
C THR A 48 -23.88 40.55 39.79
N SER A 49 -23.96 41.78 40.08
CA SER A 49 -24.54 42.45 41.25
C SER A 49 -23.62 43.01 42.28
N ALA A 50 -23.83 44.23 42.36
CA ALA A 50 -24.17 45.01 43.52
C ALA A 50 -23.28 45.00 44.76
N GLY A 51 -22.78 46.09 45.06
CA GLY A 51 -22.72 46.50 46.45
C GLY A 51 -21.43 47.11 46.97
N SER A 52 -21.48 48.39 47.12
CA SER A 52 -21.02 49.20 48.27
C SER A 52 -19.63 49.81 48.25
N THR A 53 -19.70 51.08 48.07
CA THR A 53 -19.04 52.17 48.84
C THR A 53 -17.56 52.16 49.10
N GLY A 54 -16.93 53.23 48.65
CA GLY A 54 -15.94 53.84 49.46
C GLY A 54 -14.68 54.40 48.82
N ASN A 55 -14.72 55.62 48.48
CA ASN A 55 -13.73 56.66 48.73
C ASN A 55 -12.65 57.02 47.69
N ALA A 56 -12.69 58.25 47.45
CA ALA A 56 -11.92 59.22 46.72
C ALA A 56 -10.41 59.03 46.60
N GLY A 57 -9.88 59.34 45.41
CA GLY A 57 -8.47 59.60 45.21
C GLY A 57 -8.06 59.90 43.76
N THR A 58 -8.23 61.15 43.37
CA THR A 58 -7.37 61.94 42.48
C THR A 58 -7.07 61.48 41.07
N VAL A 59 -7.61 62.27 40.16
CA VAL A 59 -7.39 62.45 38.75
C VAL A 59 -5.89 62.41 38.30
N ARG A 60 -5.54 61.63 37.32
CA ARG A 60 -4.61 62.07 36.27
C ARG A 60 -5.06 61.51 34.93
N LYS A 61 -5.55 62.38 34.07
CA LYS A 61 -5.72 62.15 32.63
C LYS A 61 -4.37 61.84 31.98
N ILE A 62 -4.22 60.68 31.41
CA ILE A 62 -3.26 60.46 30.32
C ILE A 62 -4.07 59.92 29.14
N SER A 63 -4.24 60.77 28.16
CA SER A 63 -4.78 60.49 26.86
C SER A 63 -3.75 59.66 26.09
N SER A 64 -4.01 58.39 25.86
CA SER A 64 -3.33 57.63 24.82
C SER A 64 -4.38 57.03 23.90
N HIS A 65 -4.45 57.55 22.69
CA HIS A 65 -5.18 56.98 21.58
C HIS A 65 -4.58 55.61 21.26
N THR A 66 -5.09 54.57 21.85
CA THR A 66 -4.89 53.23 21.38
C THR A 66 -6.01 52.89 20.41
N LYS A 67 -5.71 52.90 19.11
CA LYS A 67 -6.58 52.32 18.11
C LYS A 67 -6.78 50.86 18.47
N ARG A 68 -7.93 50.58 19.06
CA ARG A 68 -8.42 49.17 19.25
C ARG A 68 -8.69 48.62 17.86
N ALA A 69 -7.72 47.87 17.33
CA ALA A 69 -7.97 47.06 16.17
C ALA A 69 -9.05 46.07 16.58
N GLU A 70 -10.23 46.24 16.05
CA GLU A 70 -11.30 45.26 16.11
C GLU A 70 -10.81 44.01 15.35
N ASN A 71 -10.27 43.09 16.13
CA ASN A 71 -9.98 41.77 15.64
C ASN A 71 -11.32 41.03 15.48
N VAL A 72 -11.99 41.28 14.36
CA VAL A 72 -13.13 40.48 13.94
C VAL A 72 -12.60 39.09 13.73
N ARG A 73 -12.59 38.27 14.79
CA ARG A 73 -12.48 36.83 14.66
C ARG A 73 -13.65 36.37 13.80
N ARG A 74 -13.42 36.20 12.52
CA ARG A 74 -14.31 35.42 11.66
C ARG A 74 -14.41 34.06 12.31
N THR A 75 -15.47 33.79 13.03
CA THR A 75 -15.88 32.46 13.42
C THR A 75 -16.22 31.73 12.13
N VAL A 76 -15.23 31.06 11.57
CA VAL A 76 -15.47 30.09 10.51
C VAL A 76 -16.32 29.01 11.16
N PRO A 77 -17.53 28.73 10.66
CA PRO A 77 -18.36 27.67 11.22
C PRO A 77 -17.52 26.38 11.19
N PRO A 78 -17.66 25.49 12.18
CA PRO A 78 -16.90 24.22 12.20
C PRO A 78 -17.15 23.53 10.87
N ALA A 79 -16.07 23.31 10.13
CA ALA A 79 -16.13 22.60 8.85
C ALA A 79 -16.84 21.26 9.10
N ARG A 80 -17.93 21.03 8.38
CA ARG A 80 -18.69 19.78 8.51
C ARG A 80 -17.77 18.64 8.10
N VAL A 81 -17.41 17.79 9.06
CA VAL A 81 -16.56 16.62 8.80
C VAL A 81 -17.34 15.62 7.94
N GLU A 82 -16.80 15.28 6.82
CA GLU A 82 -17.40 14.36 5.85
C GLU A 82 -16.73 12.97 5.94
N SER A 83 -17.36 11.97 5.32
CA SER A 83 -16.80 10.64 5.11
C SER A 83 -17.18 10.16 3.72
N PHE A 84 -16.20 9.89 2.89
CA PHE A 84 -16.34 9.39 1.52
C PHE A 84 -15.15 8.50 1.19
N VAL A 85 -15.30 7.63 0.19
CA VAL A 85 -14.24 6.71 -0.25
C VAL A 85 -13.04 7.50 -0.78
N PHE A 86 -11.85 7.15 -0.33
CA PHE A 86 -10.61 7.80 -0.76
C PHE A 86 -9.41 6.84 -0.71
N ASP A 87 -8.47 7.09 -1.60
CA ASP A 87 -7.13 6.49 -1.54
C ASP A 87 -6.18 7.47 -0.84
N PRO A 88 -5.56 7.09 0.29
CA PRO A 88 -4.62 7.94 1.01
C PRO A 88 -3.37 8.29 0.19
N ASN A 89 -3.10 7.62 -0.93
CA ASN A 89 -1.98 7.94 -1.81
C ASN A 89 -2.29 9.04 -2.83
N THR A 90 -3.56 9.28 -3.14
CA THR A 90 -3.97 10.21 -4.22
C THR A 90 -4.88 11.33 -3.78
N VAL A 91 -5.57 11.17 -2.66
CA VAL A 91 -6.52 12.18 -2.11
C VAL A 91 -5.87 13.55 -1.97
N SER A 92 -6.60 14.62 -2.29
CA SER A 92 -6.10 15.99 -2.20
C SER A 92 -5.96 16.48 -0.76
N VAL A 93 -5.13 17.51 -0.53
CA VAL A 93 -5.01 18.17 0.79
C VAL A 93 -6.35 18.76 1.23
N GLU A 94 -7.11 19.31 0.31
CA GLU A 94 -8.44 19.86 0.53
C GLU A 94 -9.44 18.79 0.98
N ASP A 95 -9.44 17.65 0.32
CA ASP A 95 -10.30 16.52 0.66
C ASP A 95 -9.89 15.86 2.00
N LEU A 96 -8.60 15.80 2.31
CA LEU A 96 -8.15 15.40 3.64
C LEU A 96 -8.71 16.35 4.73
N CYS A 97 -8.74 17.66 4.46
CA CYS A 97 -9.35 18.60 5.39
C CYS A 97 -10.88 18.37 5.54
N ARG A 98 -11.58 18.04 4.46
CA ARG A 98 -13.01 17.63 4.50
C ARG A 98 -13.21 16.34 5.29
N LEU A 99 -12.27 15.42 5.20
CA LEU A 99 -12.23 14.18 6.00
C LEU A 99 -11.86 14.42 7.47
N GLY A 100 -11.66 15.69 7.90
CA GLY A 100 -11.46 16.08 9.30
C GLY A 100 -10.01 16.17 9.75
N PHE A 101 -9.04 16.11 8.82
CA PHE A 101 -7.64 16.43 9.14
C PHE A 101 -7.46 17.96 9.22
N SER A 102 -6.62 18.41 10.13
CA SER A 102 -6.14 19.79 10.10
C SER A 102 -5.28 20.02 8.85
N ARG A 103 -5.16 21.28 8.40
CA ARG A 103 -4.32 21.64 7.26
C ARG A 103 -2.88 21.11 7.39
N LYS A 104 -2.30 21.24 8.58
CA LYS A 104 -0.95 20.75 8.88
C LYS A 104 -0.84 19.22 8.73
N GLN A 105 -1.83 18.46 9.22
CA GLN A 105 -1.87 17.00 9.08
C GLN A 105 -1.99 16.60 7.61
N ALA A 106 -2.89 17.23 6.87
CA ALA A 106 -3.08 16.97 5.43
C ALA A 106 -1.80 17.27 4.62
N GLU A 107 -1.14 18.39 4.89
CA GLU A 107 0.13 18.75 4.26
C GLU A 107 1.27 17.79 4.65
N SER A 108 1.26 17.26 5.87
CA SER A 108 2.25 16.25 6.30
C SER A 108 2.07 14.92 5.54
N ILE A 109 0.83 14.49 5.28
CA ILE A 109 0.53 13.33 4.45
C ILE A 109 1.01 13.58 3.02
N ASP A 110 0.72 14.75 2.45
CA ASP A 110 1.15 15.11 1.11
C ASP A 110 2.69 15.17 0.99
N ASN A 111 3.37 15.75 1.96
CA ASN A 111 4.83 15.79 2.03
C ASN A 111 5.46 14.38 2.14
N TYR A 112 4.83 13.47 2.90
CA TYR A 112 5.25 12.07 2.96
C TYR A 112 5.21 11.43 1.58
N ARG A 113 4.10 11.61 0.83
CA ARG A 113 3.92 11.08 -0.53
C ARG A 113 4.93 11.69 -1.52
N ARG A 114 5.14 13.00 -1.48
CA ARG A 114 6.12 13.71 -2.33
C ARG A 114 7.55 13.23 -2.13
N LYS A 115 7.87 12.73 -0.94
CA LYS A 115 9.17 12.12 -0.62
C LYS A 115 9.25 10.63 -1.02
N GLY A 116 8.30 10.11 -1.77
CA GLY A 116 8.24 8.71 -2.20
C GLY A 116 7.57 7.76 -1.22
N GLY A 117 7.00 8.29 -0.11
CA GLY A 117 6.22 7.49 0.83
C GLY A 117 4.91 7.00 0.22
N ARG A 118 4.53 5.76 0.56
CA ARG A 118 3.32 5.11 0.09
C ARG A 118 2.62 4.38 1.24
N PHE A 119 1.30 4.44 1.26
CA PHE A 119 0.46 3.63 2.12
C PHE A 119 0.02 2.41 1.31
N ARG A 120 0.57 1.25 1.62
CA ARG A 120 0.25 0.01 0.91
C ARG A 120 -0.95 -0.71 1.51
N ARG A 121 -1.14 -0.56 2.82
CA ARG A 121 -2.24 -1.15 3.59
C ARG A 121 -2.95 -0.09 4.41
N LYS A 122 -4.22 -0.31 4.75
CA LYS A 122 -4.96 0.55 5.69
C LYS A 122 -4.19 0.76 7.01
N LYS A 123 -3.52 -0.30 7.48
CA LYS A 123 -2.67 -0.25 8.68
C LYS A 123 -1.47 0.70 8.55
N ASP A 124 -0.94 0.89 7.34
CA ASP A 124 0.17 1.83 7.14
C ASP A 124 -0.32 3.26 7.32
N PHE A 125 -1.53 3.57 6.86
CA PHE A 125 -2.17 4.85 7.10
C PHE A 125 -2.46 5.06 8.59
N ALA A 126 -2.96 4.04 9.29
CA ALA A 126 -3.18 4.08 10.72
C ALA A 126 -1.90 4.35 11.53
N ARG A 127 -0.75 3.85 11.08
CA ARG A 127 0.56 4.06 11.73
C ARG A 127 1.16 5.44 11.48
N SER A 128 0.59 6.22 10.58
CA SER A 128 1.08 7.58 10.33
C SER A 128 0.89 8.44 11.57
N PHE A 129 1.96 9.13 12.01
CA PHE A 129 1.96 9.94 13.24
C PHE A 129 0.93 11.08 13.24
N VAL A 130 0.42 11.47 12.07
CA VAL A 130 -0.59 12.53 11.92
C VAL A 130 -2.02 12.00 11.94
N VAL A 131 -2.22 10.68 11.92
CA VAL A 131 -3.53 10.02 11.91
C VAL A 131 -3.85 9.53 13.31
N SER A 132 -4.77 10.21 14.01
CA SER A 132 -5.22 9.76 15.32
C SER A 132 -6.12 8.52 15.21
N ASP A 133 -6.17 7.71 16.28
CA ASP A 133 -7.01 6.51 16.31
C ASP A 133 -8.51 6.82 16.10
N SER A 134 -8.97 7.98 16.59
CA SER A 134 -10.37 8.42 16.41
C SER A 134 -10.68 8.72 14.94
N ILE A 135 -9.77 9.40 14.25
CA ILE A 135 -9.91 9.69 12.80
C ILE A 135 -9.84 8.37 12.03
N TYR A 136 -8.86 7.51 12.33
CA TYR A 136 -8.69 6.24 11.63
C TYR A 136 -9.95 5.36 11.73
N ARG A 137 -10.45 5.09 12.96
CA ARG A 137 -11.65 4.24 13.16
C ARG A 137 -12.87 4.74 12.38
N ARG A 138 -13.03 6.05 12.25
CA ARG A 138 -14.12 6.65 11.47
C ARG A 138 -13.91 6.47 9.98
N LEU A 139 -12.67 6.59 9.49
CA LEU A 139 -12.32 6.58 8.07
C LEU A 139 -11.98 5.19 7.52
N GLU A 140 -11.65 4.22 8.37
CA GLU A 140 -11.24 2.86 7.95
C GLU A 140 -12.17 2.20 6.91
N PRO A 141 -13.54 2.30 7.03
CA PRO A 141 -14.44 1.74 6.03
C PRO A 141 -14.38 2.44 4.67
N TYR A 142 -13.88 3.67 4.65
CA TYR A 142 -13.81 4.52 3.46
C TYR A 142 -12.43 4.54 2.81
N ILE A 143 -11.43 3.92 3.43
CA ILE A 143 -10.09 3.79 2.84
C ILE A 143 -10.14 2.71 1.76
N ASP A 144 -9.83 3.12 0.53
CA ASP A 144 -9.68 2.26 -0.63
C ASP A 144 -8.29 2.44 -1.23
N ILE A 145 -7.45 1.42 -1.10
CA ILE A 145 -6.10 1.39 -1.66
C ILE A 145 -6.11 0.34 -2.75
N PRO A 146 -6.00 0.75 -4.02
CA PRO A 146 -6.03 -0.20 -5.13
C PRO A 146 -4.93 -1.24 -5.03
N LEU A 147 -5.27 -2.50 -5.28
CA LEU A 147 -4.29 -3.58 -5.40
C LEU A 147 -3.53 -3.45 -6.72
N VAL A 148 -2.28 -3.92 -6.72
CA VAL A 148 -1.45 -3.95 -7.92
C VAL A 148 -1.86 -5.18 -8.75
N ASP A 149 -2.42 -4.94 -9.94
CA ASP A 149 -2.75 -6.01 -10.87
C ASP A 149 -1.48 -6.54 -11.54
N LEU A 150 -1.15 -7.81 -11.31
CA LEU A 150 0.05 -8.46 -11.84
C LEU A 150 0.07 -8.48 -13.37
N ASN A 151 -1.10 -8.51 -14.01
CA ASN A 151 -1.21 -8.55 -15.48
C ASN A 151 -1.04 -7.17 -16.13
N LEU A 152 -1.34 -6.08 -15.40
CA LEU A 152 -1.27 -4.72 -15.92
C LEU A 152 -0.07 -3.93 -15.40
N ALA A 153 0.49 -4.32 -14.26
CA ALA A 153 1.54 -3.58 -13.59
C ALA A 153 2.79 -3.44 -14.48
N ASP A 154 3.33 -2.23 -14.49
CA ASP A 154 4.65 -1.95 -15.04
C ASP A 154 5.77 -2.27 -14.03
N SER A 155 7.02 -2.16 -14.48
CA SER A 155 8.18 -2.45 -13.63
C SER A 155 8.25 -1.56 -12.39
N ALA A 156 7.81 -0.30 -12.48
CA ALA A 156 7.85 0.65 -11.38
C ALA A 156 6.79 0.31 -10.31
N ALA A 157 5.59 -0.08 -10.73
CA ALA A 157 4.53 -0.52 -9.83
C ALA A 157 4.90 -1.80 -9.09
N LEU A 158 5.53 -2.76 -9.78
CA LEU A 158 6.03 -4.00 -9.18
C LEU A 158 7.19 -3.74 -8.21
N ASP A 159 8.18 -2.92 -8.60
CA ASP A 159 9.34 -2.56 -7.75
C ASP A 159 8.91 -1.86 -6.46
N ALA A 160 7.78 -1.16 -6.46
CA ALA A 160 7.20 -0.52 -5.27
C ALA A 160 6.62 -1.51 -4.25
N LEU A 161 6.44 -2.79 -4.60
CA LEU A 161 5.92 -3.82 -3.69
C LEU A 161 7.00 -4.22 -2.64
N PRO A 162 6.59 -4.60 -1.42
CA PRO A 162 7.53 -5.02 -0.39
C PRO A 162 8.34 -6.25 -0.82
N GLY A 163 9.66 -6.18 -0.70
CA GLY A 163 10.55 -7.28 -1.03
C GLY A 163 10.72 -7.57 -2.53
N ILE A 164 10.11 -6.74 -3.40
CA ILE A 164 10.30 -6.77 -4.83
C ILE A 164 11.25 -5.64 -5.19
N GLY A 165 12.41 -5.95 -5.72
CA GLY A 165 13.33 -5.00 -6.33
C GLY A 165 13.31 -5.15 -7.85
N GLY A 166 14.03 -4.28 -8.56
CA GLY A 166 14.03 -4.26 -10.04
C GLY A 166 14.30 -5.60 -10.70
N TRP A 167 15.11 -6.48 -10.07
CA TRP A 167 15.35 -7.82 -10.60
C TRP A 167 14.08 -8.68 -10.55
N PHE A 168 13.37 -8.71 -9.41
CA PHE A 168 12.10 -9.44 -9.31
C PHE A 168 11.02 -8.83 -10.18
N ALA A 169 10.91 -7.51 -10.26
CA ALA A 169 9.98 -6.83 -11.16
C ALA A 169 10.17 -7.28 -12.61
N SER A 170 11.43 -7.36 -13.08
CA SER A 170 11.75 -7.87 -14.41
C SER A 170 11.37 -9.35 -14.57
N LYS A 171 11.63 -10.20 -13.56
CA LYS A 171 11.29 -11.63 -13.61
C LYS A 171 9.77 -11.88 -13.56
N ILE A 172 9.03 -11.06 -12.83
CA ILE A 172 7.55 -11.13 -12.84
C ILE A 172 7.01 -10.80 -14.24
N ILE A 173 7.54 -9.77 -14.89
CA ILE A 173 7.13 -9.38 -16.25
C ILE A 173 7.50 -10.47 -17.25
N GLU A 174 8.71 -11.04 -17.18
CA GLU A 174 9.16 -12.14 -18.02
C GLU A 174 8.23 -13.35 -17.88
N HIS A 175 8.00 -13.79 -16.63
CA HIS A 175 7.13 -14.93 -16.32
C HIS A 175 5.68 -14.70 -16.77
N ARG A 176 5.16 -13.49 -16.55
CA ARG A 176 3.86 -13.06 -17.07
C ARG A 176 3.75 -13.24 -18.60
N ASN A 177 4.77 -12.79 -19.32
CA ASN A 177 4.77 -12.87 -20.79
C ASN A 177 4.86 -14.32 -21.27
N ASP A 178 5.64 -15.16 -20.59
CA ASP A 178 5.81 -16.57 -20.92
C ASP A 178 4.55 -17.40 -20.63
N LEU A 179 3.78 -17.02 -19.61
CA LEU A 179 2.48 -17.63 -19.27
C LEU A 179 1.33 -17.11 -20.16
N GLY A 180 1.49 -15.98 -20.85
CA GLY A 180 0.38 -15.26 -21.46
C GLY A 180 -0.48 -14.47 -20.48
N GLY A 181 -0.02 -14.31 -19.24
CA GLY A 181 -0.65 -13.66 -18.10
C GLY A 181 -0.80 -14.60 -16.91
N PHE A 182 -0.82 -14.01 -15.73
CA PHE A 182 -1.11 -14.74 -14.48
C PHE A 182 -2.59 -15.09 -14.41
N SER A 183 -2.92 -16.35 -14.17
CA SER A 183 -4.29 -16.80 -13.89
C SER A 183 -4.61 -16.73 -12.39
N HIS A 184 -3.59 -16.83 -11.53
CA HIS A 184 -3.71 -16.74 -10.08
C HIS A 184 -2.39 -16.25 -9.46
N LYS A 185 -2.48 -15.66 -8.28
CA LYS A 185 -1.34 -14.98 -7.62
C LYS A 185 -0.23 -15.93 -7.23
N GLU A 186 -0.58 -17.16 -6.90
CA GLU A 186 0.32 -18.22 -6.44
C GLU A 186 1.39 -18.56 -7.47
N GLN A 187 1.15 -18.30 -8.77
CA GLN A 187 2.13 -18.47 -9.86
C GLN A 187 3.38 -17.58 -9.68
N LEU A 188 3.35 -16.59 -8.82
CA LEU A 188 4.56 -15.86 -8.41
C LEU A 188 5.60 -16.77 -7.75
N MET A 189 5.16 -17.82 -7.05
CA MET A 189 6.07 -18.78 -6.41
C MET A 189 6.77 -19.73 -7.38
N ASP A 190 6.37 -19.78 -8.65
CA ASP A 190 7.07 -20.52 -9.70
C ASP A 190 8.30 -19.73 -10.21
N ILE A 191 8.41 -18.45 -9.88
CA ILE A 191 9.57 -17.63 -10.24
C ILE A 191 10.76 -18.02 -9.35
N TYR A 192 11.92 -18.23 -9.98
CA TYR A 192 13.14 -18.61 -9.27
C TYR A 192 13.45 -17.68 -8.09
N ARG A 193 13.67 -18.23 -6.91
CA ARG A 193 13.90 -17.52 -5.63
C ARG A 193 12.72 -16.70 -5.11
N PHE A 194 11.54 -16.88 -5.66
CA PHE A 194 10.33 -16.28 -5.12
C PHE A 194 9.70 -17.27 -4.13
N ASP A 195 10.11 -17.18 -2.87
CA ASP A 195 9.69 -18.09 -1.82
C ASP A 195 8.31 -17.69 -1.21
N LYS A 196 7.79 -18.61 -0.38
CA LYS A 196 6.51 -18.39 0.30
C LYS A 196 6.53 -17.18 1.23
N GLU A 197 7.65 -16.89 1.90
CA GLU A 197 7.76 -15.74 2.80
C GLU A 197 7.57 -14.43 2.03
N LYS A 198 8.20 -14.32 0.86
CA LYS A 198 8.04 -13.19 -0.04
C LYS A 198 6.60 -13.06 -0.56
N TYR A 199 6.00 -14.18 -0.97
CA TYR A 199 4.60 -14.23 -1.39
C TYR A 199 3.66 -13.75 -0.27
N ASP A 200 3.79 -14.30 0.93
CA ASP A 200 2.96 -13.94 2.09
C ASP A 200 3.11 -12.44 2.45
N GLY A 201 4.29 -11.86 2.20
CA GLY A 201 4.56 -10.45 2.45
C GLY A 201 3.81 -9.47 1.52
N LEU A 202 3.34 -9.93 0.36
CA LEU A 202 2.72 -9.07 -0.65
C LEU A 202 1.38 -9.59 -1.22
N SER A 203 0.97 -10.81 -0.91
CA SER A 203 -0.23 -11.47 -1.50
C SER A 203 -1.54 -10.70 -1.28
N ASP A 204 -1.61 -9.89 -0.21
CA ASP A 204 -2.72 -8.99 0.09
C ASP A 204 -2.65 -7.64 -0.64
N LEU A 205 -1.56 -7.37 -1.36
CA LEU A 205 -1.30 -6.12 -2.09
C LEU A 205 -1.47 -6.28 -3.60
N VAL A 206 -1.61 -7.51 -4.08
CA VAL A 206 -1.68 -7.82 -5.50
C VAL A 206 -2.99 -8.50 -5.85
N THR A 207 -3.40 -8.32 -7.09
CA THR A 207 -4.55 -8.98 -7.70
C THR A 207 -4.19 -9.51 -9.08
N VAL A 208 -5.07 -10.32 -9.65
CA VAL A 208 -5.00 -10.82 -11.02
C VAL A 208 -6.36 -10.59 -11.67
N SER A 209 -6.36 -9.88 -12.78
CA SER A 209 -7.57 -9.66 -13.61
C SER A 209 -7.62 -10.71 -14.72
N PRO A 210 -8.56 -11.65 -14.69
CA PRO A 210 -8.66 -12.72 -15.68
C PRO A 210 -8.86 -12.22 -17.12
N GLU A 211 -9.53 -11.08 -17.28
CA GLU A 211 -9.76 -10.44 -18.58
C GLU A 211 -8.48 -9.97 -19.29
N ASN A 212 -7.38 -9.85 -18.56
CA ASN A 212 -6.08 -9.42 -19.06
C ASN A 212 -5.13 -10.60 -19.33
N VAL A 213 -5.65 -11.84 -19.35
CA VAL A 213 -4.90 -13.05 -19.68
C VAL A 213 -5.14 -13.41 -21.13
N SER A 214 -4.06 -13.55 -21.90
CA SER A 214 -4.13 -14.11 -23.26
C SER A 214 -4.21 -15.62 -23.19
N PRO A 215 -5.27 -16.26 -23.70
CA PRO A 215 -5.37 -17.72 -23.67
C PRO A 215 -4.17 -18.37 -24.35
N TYR A 216 -3.48 -19.27 -23.64
CA TYR A 216 -2.30 -19.92 -24.18
C TYR A 216 -2.68 -20.98 -25.23
N PRO A 217 -2.17 -20.89 -26.49
CA PRO A 217 -2.59 -21.75 -27.58
C PRO A 217 -1.85 -23.10 -27.58
N LEU A 218 -1.99 -23.85 -26.48
CA LEU A 218 -1.33 -25.16 -26.26
C LEU A 218 -1.53 -26.12 -27.44
N TRP A 219 -2.70 -26.07 -28.04
CA TRP A 219 -3.12 -27.03 -29.06
C TRP A 219 -2.71 -26.70 -30.51
N THR A 220 -2.16 -25.48 -30.73
CA THR A 220 -1.80 -25.02 -32.08
C THR A 220 -0.32 -24.68 -32.24
N LEU A 221 0.39 -24.39 -31.16
CA LEU A 221 1.78 -23.95 -31.20
C LEU A 221 2.74 -25.14 -31.65
N PRO A 222 3.80 -24.81 -32.40
CA PRO A 222 4.87 -25.77 -32.71
C PRO A 222 5.71 -26.04 -31.46
N ALA A 223 6.43 -27.19 -31.43
CA ALA A 223 7.24 -27.62 -30.28
C ALA A 223 8.26 -26.57 -29.82
N ASP A 224 8.89 -25.82 -30.72
CA ASP A 224 9.84 -24.76 -30.38
C ASP A 224 9.21 -23.58 -29.64
N SER A 225 7.92 -23.34 -29.85
CA SER A 225 7.16 -22.31 -29.13
C SER A 225 6.63 -22.88 -27.80
N LEU A 226 6.13 -24.09 -27.78
CA LEU A 226 5.64 -24.78 -26.57
C LEU A 226 6.71 -24.86 -25.48
N ARG A 227 7.96 -25.15 -25.80
CA ARG A 227 9.07 -25.22 -24.84
C ARG A 227 9.42 -23.91 -24.14
N LYS A 228 8.87 -22.77 -24.59
CA LYS A 228 9.05 -21.47 -23.94
C LYS A 228 8.11 -21.30 -22.75
N HIS A 229 7.06 -22.10 -22.67
CA HIS A 229 6.14 -22.04 -21.56
C HIS A 229 6.78 -22.55 -20.27
N PRO A 230 6.67 -21.83 -19.12
CA PRO A 230 7.35 -22.19 -17.88
C PRO A 230 7.05 -23.60 -17.37
N TYR A 231 5.89 -24.15 -17.70
CA TYR A 231 5.45 -25.48 -17.26
C TYR A 231 5.71 -26.59 -18.27
N ILE A 232 6.31 -26.29 -19.41
CA ILE A 232 6.76 -27.29 -20.37
C ILE A 232 8.29 -27.40 -20.25
N PRO A 233 8.82 -28.41 -19.50
CA PRO A 233 10.17 -28.35 -18.96
C PRO A 233 11.27 -28.51 -20.03
N ASP A 234 10.95 -29.18 -21.15
CA ASP A 234 11.96 -29.53 -22.15
C ASP A 234 11.39 -29.69 -23.57
N SER A 235 12.29 -29.84 -24.51
CA SER A 235 11.95 -30.03 -25.94
C SER A 235 11.30 -31.39 -26.23
N GLU A 236 11.53 -32.41 -25.40
CA GLU A 236 10.94 -33.74 -25.59
C GLU A 236 9.47 -33.73 -25.23
N THR A 237 9.12 -33.10 -24.07
CA THR A 237 7.75 -32.90 -23.68
C THR A 237 6.99 -32.05 -24.71
N ALA A 238 7.60 -30.97 -25.21
CA ALA A 238 6.98 -30.16 -26.26
C ALA A 238 6.70 -30.93 -27.54
N LYS A 239 7.64 -31.76 -27.99
CA LYS A 239 7.46 -32.65 -29.16
C LYS A 239 6.42 -33.74 -28.91
N ALA A 240 6.39 -34.31 -27.71
CA ALA A 240 5.40 -35.31 -27.34
C ALA A 240 3.96 -34.74 -27.32
N ILE A 241 3.77 -33.47 -26.92
CA ILE A 241 2.48 -32.76 -27.03
C ILE A 241 2.07 -32.62 -28.51
N VAL A 242 2.99 -32.23 -29.39
CA VAL A 242 2.73 -32.14 -30.84
C VAL A 242 2.36 -33.50 -31.41
N LEU A 243 3.14 -34.55 -31.10
CA LEU A 243 2.88 -35.91 -31.56
C LEU A 243 1.53 -36.45 -31.04
N PHE A 244 1.17 -36.12 -29.80
CA PHE A 244 -0.14 -36.46 -29.25
C PHE A 244 -1.29 -35.84 -30.06
N ARG A 245 -1.18 -34.57 -30.44
CA ARG A 245 -2.17 -33.88 -31.30
C ARG A 245 -2.30 -34.53 -32.68
N GLU A 246 -1.19 -34.90 -33.28
CA GLU A 246 -1.16 -35.50 -34.60
C GLU A 246 -1.80 -36.90 -34.63
N ASN A 247 -1.73 -37.63 -33.53
CA ASN A 247 -2.20 -39.02 -33.42
C ASN A 247 -3.58 -39.15 -32.75
N ASN A 248 -4.18 -38.05 -32.27
CA ASN A 248 -5.46 -38.10 -31.59
C ASN A 248 -6.43 -37.05 -32.16
N GLY A 249 -7.71 -37.36 -32.18
CA GLY A 249 -8.76 -36.40 -32.54
C GLY A 249 -8.85 -35.25 -31.57
N ARG A 250 -9.39 -34.11 -32.03
CA ARG A 250 -9.54 -32.87 -31.21
C ARG A 250 -10.36 -33.09 -29.96
N ASP A 251 -11.33 -34.01 -29.98
CA ASP A 251 -12.13 -34.45 -28.82
C ASP A 251 -11.30 -34.98 -27.67
N ARG A 252 -10.07 -35.42 -27.94
CA ARG A 252 -9.10 -35.91 -26.96
C ARG A 252 -8.05 -34.88 -26.53
N TRP A 253 -8.06 -33.67 -27.08
CA TRP A 253 -7.09 -32.62 -26.76
C TRP A 253 -7.43 -31.97 -25.43
N THR A 254 -7.12 -32.67 -24.36
CA THR A 254 -7.29 -32.16 -22.99
C THR A 254 -6.00 -32.37 -22.20
N VAL A 255 -5.78 -31.57 -21.18
CA VAL A 255 -4.62 -31.68 -20.28
C VAL A 255 -4.64 -33.03 -19.55
N ASP A 256 -5.83 -33.50 -19.16
CA ASP A 256 -6.01 -34.79 -18.51
C ASP A 256 -5.59 -35.95 -19.43
N ASN A 257 -5.96 -35.90 -20.69
CA ASN A 257 -5.53 -36.93 -21.66
C ASN A 257 -4.03 -36.93 -21.95
N LEU A 258 -3.38 -35.75 -21.92
CA LEU A 258 -1.91 -35.67 -21.98
C LEU A 258 -1.27 -36.33 -20.77
N ARG A 259 -1.83 -36.16 -19.58
CA ARG A 259 -1.38 -36.81 -18.35
C ARG A 259 -1.59 -38.33 -18.41
N GLU A 260 -2.76 -38.79 -18.80
CA GLU A 260 -3.11 -40.20 -18.91
C GLU A 260 -2.27 -40.91 -19.93
N ALA A 261 -1.90 -40.27 -21.05
CA ALA A 261 -0.99 -40.78 -22.06
C ALA A 261 0.49 -40.74 -21.64
N GLY A 262 0.81 -40.21 -20.46
CA GLY A 262 2.18 -40.09 -19.96
C GLY A 262 3.02 -39.05 -20.69
N VAL A 263 2.38 -38.12 -21.44
CA VAL A 263 3.06 -37.03 -22.15
C VAL A 263 3.57 -35.98 -21.21
N ILE A 264 2.80 -35.67 -20.14
CA ILE A 264 3.16 -34.75 -19.09
C ILE A 264 2.98 -35.39 -17.71
N SER A 265 3.73 -34.90 -16.71
CA SER A 265 3.61 -35.33 -15.32
C SER A 265 2.31 -34.84 -14.69
N ALA A 266 1.89 -35.44 -13.58
CA ALA A 266 0.74 -34.97 -12.81
C ALA A 266 0.91 -33.49 -12.31
N GLU A 267 2.12 -33.15 -11.87
CA GLU A 267 2.46 -31.78 -11.44
C GLU A 267 2.35 -30.78 -12.60
N THR A 268 2.90 -31.15 -13.78
CA THR A 268 2.79 -30.32 -14.99
C THR A 268 1.34 -30.15 -15.42
N ALA A 269 0.55 -31.21 -15.35
CA ALA A 269 -0.87 -31.17 -15.69
C ALA A 269 -1.65 -30.23 -14.77
N GLU A 270 -1.40 -30.26 -13.46
CA GLU A 270 -2.02 -29.38 -12.48
C GLU A 270 -1.68 -27.90 -12.79
N LYS A 271 -0.41 -27.60 -13.02
CA LYS A 271 0.06 -26.24 -13.34
C LYS A 271 -0.52 -25.73 -14.66
N ILE A 272 -0.53 -26.53 -15.71
CA ILE A 272 -1.08 -26.15 -17.03
C ILE A 272 -2.61 -25.97 -16.94
N SER A 273 -3.31 -26.82 -16.20
CA SER A 273 -4.76 -26.71 -16.00
C SER A 273 -5.14 -25.45 -15.23
N GLY A 274 -4.23 -24.90 -14.42
CA GLY A 274 -4.39 -23.61 -13.75
C GLY A 274 -4.21 -22.41 -14.69
N CYS A 275 -3.73 -22.59 -15.93
CA CYS A 275 -3.59 -21.53 -16.92
C CYS A 275 -4.88 -21.36 -17.74
N VAL A 276 -5.07 -20.16 -18.32
CA VAL A 276 -6.11 -19.94 -19.32
C VAL A 276 -5.62 -20.51 -20.65
N LEU A 277 -6.26 -21.56 -21.14
CA LEU A 277 -5.89 -22.21 -22.41
C LEU A 277 -6.88 -21.82 -23.51
N ALA A 278 -6.33 -21.59 -24.72
CA ALA A 278 -7.17 -21.43 -25.90
C ALA A 278 -7.89 -22.73 -26.27
N GLN A 279 -9.13 -22.60 -26.63
CA GLN A 279 -9.91 -23.77 -27.09
C GLN A 279 -9.37 -24.30 -28.43
N PRO A 280 -9.45 -25.62 -28.69
CA PRO A 280 -8.91 -26.21 -29.94
C PRO A 280 -9.60 -25.74 -31.24
N ASP A 281 -10.75 -25.11 -31.13
CA ASP A 281 -11.62 -24.74 -32.28
C ASP A 281 -11.56 -23.27 -32.67
N GLU A 282 -10.76 -22.47 -31.99
CA GLU A 282 -10.45 -21.08 -32.32
C GLU A 282 -9.05 -21.00 -32.94
#